data_53cd699d99a4459abbe033d245b171a4
#
_entry.id   53cd699d99a4459abbe033d245b171a4
#
_cell.length_a   1.000
_cell.length_b   1.000
_cell.length_c   1.000
_cell.angle_alpha   90.00
_cell.angle_beta   90.00
_cell.angle_gamma   90.00
#
_symmetry.space_group_name_H-M   'P 1'
#
loop_
_entity.id
_entity.type
_entity.pdbx_description
1 polymer ?
#
loop_
_entity_poly.entity_id
_entity_poly.type
_entity_poly.pdbx_seq_one_letter_code
_entity_poly.pdbx_strand_id
1 'polypeptide(L)'
;MRVSQKGIDLIKKFEGIRLKSYICPAGVLTIGYGHTGSDVYQNQQITEEEAERLLRRDTESAQQAISSFVSVKLNQNEYDALVSFVFNIGPTAFVNSTLLKLLNHGADRKIVAGEFGRWVKAG
;
A
#
# COMPACT_ATOMS: atom_id res chain seq x y z
N MET A 1 -11.40 11.32 1.59
CA MET A 1 -11.69 9.96 1.10
C MET A 1 -10.78 8.98 1.82
N ARG A 2 -11.27 7.79 2.08
CA ARG A 2 -10.51 6.74 2.78
C ARG A 2 -10.51 5.48 1.92
N VAL A 3 -9.50 4.62 2.12
CA VAL A 3 -9.45 3.33 1.44
C VAL A 3 -10.65 2.48 1.84
N SER A 4 -11.27 1.84 0.87
CA SER A 4 -12.43 0.98 1.10
C SER A 4 -12.00 -0.45 1.44
N GLN A 5 -12.98 -1.30 1.82
CA GLN A 5 -12.70 -2.72 2.06
C GLN A 5 -12.13 -3.39 0.80
N LYS A 6 -12.61 -3.01 -0.39
CA LYS A 6 -12.04 -3.53 -1.65
C LYS A 6 -10.56 -3.18 -1.79
N GLY A 7 -10.16 -1.98 -1.40
CA GLY A 7 -8.75 -1.56 -1.42
C GLY A 7 -7.91 -2.35 -0.44
N ILE A 8 -8.42 -2.58 0.75
CA ILE A 8 -7.75 -3.42 1.76
C ILE A 8 -7.61 -4.86 1.23
N ASP A 9 -8.67 -5.41 0.64
CA ASP A 9 -8.64 -6.76 0.09
C ASP A 9 -7.64 -6.89 -1.06
N LEU A 10 -7.49 -5.85 -1.86
CA LEU A 10 -6.50 -5.80 -2.92
C LEU A 10 -5.08 -5.92 -2.36
N ILE A 11 -4.78 -5.17 -1.31
CA ILE A 11 -3.46 -5.24 -0.65
C ILE A 11 -3.24 -6.64 -0.06
N LYS A 12 -4.24 -7.19 0.62
CA LYS A 12 -4.16 -8.55 1.18
C LYS A 12 -3.78 -9.58 0.13
N LYS A 13 -4.37 -9.45 -1.06
CA LYS A 13 -4.13 -10.38 -2.16
C LYS A 13 -2.67 -10.36 -2.62
N PHE A 14 -2.06 -9.18 -2.67
CA PHE A 14 -0.66 -9.03 -3.08
C PHE A 14 0.32 -9.40 -1.97
N GLU A 15 0.01 -9.05 -0.72
CA GLU A 15 0.95 -9.23 0.39
C GLU A 15 0.96 -10.64 0.96
N GLY A 16 -0.21 -11.32 0.97
CA GLY A 16 -0.36 -12.59 1.67
C GLY A 16 -0.30 -12.39 3.19
N ILE A 17 -0.73 -13.41 3.94
CA ILE A 17 -0.84 -13.31 5.39
C ILE A 17 0.08 -14.30 6.10
N ARG A 18 0.70 -13.85 7.19
CA ARG A 18 1.47 -14.70 8.11
C ARG A 18 1.00 -14.38 9.54
N LEU A 19 0.38 -15.34 10.19
CA LEU A 19 -0.14 -15.16 11.55
C LEU A 19 0.93 -15.31 12.63
N LYS A 20 2.08 -15.87 12.28
CA LYS A 20 3.24 -15.98 13.16
C LYS A 20 4.37 -15.14 12.60
N SER A 21 5.08 -14.43 13.47
CA SER A 21 6.20 -13.59 13.04
C SER A 21 7.29 -14.43 12.36
N TYR A 22 7.96 -13.82 11.39
CA TYR A 22 9.03 -14.44 10.63
C TYR A 22 10.04 -13.37 10.24
N ILE A 23 11.22 -13.82 9.83
CA ILE A 23 12.24 -12.91 9.30
C ILE A 23 12.11 -12.89 7.79
N CYS A 24 11.79 -11.71 7.22
CA CYS A 24 11.66 -11.55 5.78
C CYS A 24 13.03 -11.57 5.10
N PRO A 25 13.09 -11.65 3.75
CA PRO A 25 14.39 -11.68 3.04
C PRO A 25 15.30 -10.48 3.36
N ALA A 26 14.75 -9.35 3.77
CA ALA A 26 15.52 -8.18 4.17
C ALA A 26 16.10 -8.28 5.59
N GLY A 27 15.84 -9.38 6.30
CA GLY A 27 16.35 -9.60 7.65
C GLY A 27 15.53 -8.90 8.74
N VAL A 28 14.30 -8.53 8.48
CA VAL A 28 13.44 -7.80 9.39
C VAL A 28 12.31 -8.69 9.91
N LEU A 29 12.07 -8.66 11.23
CA LEU A 29 10.91 -9.36 11.82
C LEU A 29 9.62 -8.77 11.27
N THR A 30 8.75 -9.64 10.75
CA THR A 30 7.55 -9.26 10.00
C THR A 30 6.39 -10.14 10.45
N ILE A 31 5.17 -9.61 10.44
CA ILE A 31 3.96 -10.35 10.79
C ILE A 31 2.74 -9.82 10.02
N GLY A 32 1.70 -10.60 9.94
CA GLY A 32 0.45 -10.21 9.27
C GLY A 32 0.62 -10.02 7.78
N TYR A 33 0.23 -8.87 7.27
CA TYR A 33 0.34 -8.50 5.85
C TYR A 33 1.57 -7.60 5.65
N GLY A 34 2.73 -8.10 6.02
CA GLY A 34 3.97 -7.36 5.85
C GLY A 34 4.23 -6.29 6.90
N HIS A 35 3.57 -6.36 8.04
CA HIS A 35 3.78 -5.38 9.11
C HIS A 35 5.14 -5.59 9.78
N THR A 36 5.88 -4.50 9.94
CA THR A 36 7.16 -4.45 10.65
C THR A 36 7.11 -3.34 11.71
N GLY A 37 8.08 -3.32 12.59
CA GLY A 37 8.19 -2.27 13.58
C GLY A 37 8.58 -2.81 14.94
N SER A 38 8.69 -1.92 15.91
CA SER A 38 9.13 -2.26 17.28
C SER A 38 8.10 -3.13 18.02
N ASP A 39 6.88 -3.22 17.52
CA ASP A 39 5.81 -4.05 18.10
C ASP A 39 5.83 -5.49 17.58
N VAL A 40 6.74 -5.84 16.68
CA VAL A 40 6.90 -7.21 16.17
C VAL A 40 8.04 -7.88 16.91
N TYR A 41 7.76 -9.05 17.48
CA TYR A 41 8.76 -9.80 18.25
C TYR A 41 8.78 -11.26 17.83
N GLN A 42 9.85 -11.95 18.18
CA GLN A 42 10.08 -13.35 17.80
C GLN A 42 8.99 -14.26 18.43
N ASN A 43 8.48 -15.20 17.64
CA ASN A 43 7.43 -16.15 18.04
C ASN A 43 6.08 -15.50 18.36
N GLN A 44 5.86 -14.26 17.91
CA GLN A 44 4.58 -13.60 18.07
C GLN A 44 3.53 -14.27 17.21
N GLN A 45 2.31 -14.40 17.72
CA GLN A 45 1.17 -14.90 16.99
C GLN A 45 0.01 -13.91 17.08
N ILE A 46 -0.69 -13.71 15.97
CA ILE A 46 -1.84 -12.81 15.90
C ILE A 46 -2.99 -13.51 15.19
N THR A 47 -4.20 -12.96 15.33
CA THR A 47 -5.38 -13.41 14.60
C THR A 47 -5.46 -12.70 13.25
N GLU A 48 -6.32 -13.20 12.35
CA GLU A 48 -6.58 -12.53 11.09
C GLU A 48 -7.15 -11.13 11.29
N GLU A 49 -8.00 -10.94 12.31
CA GLU A 49 -8.57 -9.63 12.64
C GLU A 49 -7.48 -8.64 13.07
N GLU A 50 -6.54 -9.11 13.88
CA GLU A 50 -5.40 -8.29 14.29
C GLU A 50 -4.51 -7.94 13.09
N ALA A 51 -4.30 -8.90 12.19
CA ALA A 51 -3.51 -8.67 10.97
C ALA A 51 -4.17 -7.60 10.10
N GLU A 52 -5.49 -7.62 9.94
CA GLU A 52 -6.20 -6.58 9.18
C GLU A 52 -6.12 -5.22 9.87
N ARG A 53 -6.21 -5.19 11.19
CA ARG A 53 -6.08 -3.95 11.96
C ARG A 53 -4.70 -3.31 11.74
N LEU A 54 -3.65 -4.12 11.78
CA LEU A 54 -2.28 -3.67 11.50
C LEU A 54 -2.16 -3.15 10.07
N LEU A 55 -2.73 -3.87 9.11
CA LEU A 55 -2.71 -3.46 7.71
C LEU A 55 -3.39 -2.10 7.51
N ARG A 56 -4.59 -1.92 8.10
CA ARG A 56 -5.30 -0.64 7.99
C ARG A 56 -4.48 0.49 8.57
N ARG A 57 -3.84 0.28 9.70
CA ARG A 57 -2.96 1.27 10.32
C ARG A 57 -1.74 1.56 9.45
N ASP A 58 -1.17 0.54 8.84
CA ASP A 58 -0.01 0.69 7.97
C ASP A 58 -0.34 1.43 6.67
N THR A 59 -1.60 1.47 6.25
CA THR A 59 -2.00 2.24 5.08
C THR A 59 -2.12 3.74 5.35
N GLU A 60 -2.05 4.18 6.61
CA GLU A 60 -2.24 5.59 6.96
C GLU A 60 -1.20 6.50 6.30
N SER A 61 0.07 6.09 6.27
CA SER A 61 1.12 6.89 5.64
C SER A 61 0.89 7.01 4.13
N ALA A 62 0.42 5.94 3.49
CA ALA A 62 0.09 5.97 2.06
C ALA A 62 -1.10 6.91 1.80
N GLN A 63 -2.15 6.82 2.61
CA GLN A 63 -3.32 7.67 2.47
C GLN A 63 -2.98 9.14 2.71
N GLN A 64 -2.12 9.42 3.67
CA GLN A 64 -1.67 10.78 3.96
C GLN A 64 -0.86 11.36 2.79
N ALA A 65 0.02 10.56 2.18
CA ALA A 65 0.78 11.00 1.02
C ALA A 65 -0.13 11.34 -0.16
N ILE A 66 -1.15 10.53 -0.40
CA ILE A 66 -2.13 10.80 -1.46
C ILE A 66 -2.88 12.10 -1.17
N SER A 67 -3.35 12.28 0.05
CA SER A 67 -4.05 13.49 0.46
C SER A 67 -3.21 14.74 0.29
N SER A 68 -1.90 14.65 0.56
CA SER A 68 -0.99 15.80 0.52
C SER A 68 -0.50 16.14 -0.88
N PHE A 69 -0.32 15.14 -1.75
CA PHE A 69 0.37 15.34 -3.02
C PHE A 69 -0.50 15.17 -4.28
N VAL A 70 -1.63 14.50 -4.19
CA VAL A 70 -2.55 14.37 -5.33
C VAL A 70 -3.48 15.57 -5.35
N SER A 71 -3.46 16.31 -6.46
CA SER A 71 -4.22 17.56 -6.58
C SER A 71 -5.50 17.40 -7.41
N VAL A 72 -5.73 16.21 -7.98
CA VAL A 72 -6.90 15.95 -8.83
C VAL A 72 -7.93 15.13 -8.08
N LYS A 73 -9.19 15.20 -8.53
CA LYS A 73 -10.27 14.44 -7.94
C LYS A 73 -10.18 12.98 -8.34
N LEU A 74 -10.32 12.07 -7.37
CA LEU A 74 -10.28 10.62 -7.58
C LEU A 74 -11.63 10.01 -7.22
N ASN A 75 -12.05 8.99 -7.97
CA ASN A 75 -13.16 8.15 -7.54
C ASN A 75 -12.62 7.09 -6.57
N GLN A 76 -13.54 6.33 -5.93
CA GLN A 76 -13.15 5.37 -4.90
C GLN A 76 -12.23 4.27 -5.46
N ASN A 77 -12.52 3.77 -6.66
CA ASN A 77 -11.69 2.71 -7.26
C ASN A 77 -10.28 3.22 -7.57
N GLU A 78 -10.16 4.43 -8.06
CA GLU A 78 -8.86 5.06 -8.32
C GLU A 78 -8.10 5.27 -7.01
N TYR A 79 -8.79 5.74 -5.99
CA TYR A 79 -8.20 5.94 -4.67
C TYR A 79 -7.67 4.63 -4.08
N ASP A 80 -8.48 3.58 -4.11
CA ASP A 80 -8.10 2.26 -3.58
C ASP A 80 -6.88 1.70 -4.31
N ALA A 81 -6.86 1.79 -5.64
CA ALA A 81 -5.73 1.34 -6.44
C ALA A 81 -4.47 2.15 -6.10
N LEU A 82 -4.62 3.45 -5.90
CA LEU A 82 -3.50 4.32 -5.57
C LEU A 82 -2.95 4.03 -4.18
N VAL A 83 -3.82 3.76 -3.19
CA VAL A 83 -3.39 3.35 -1.85
C VAL A 83 -2.55 2.07 -1.92
N SER A 84 -3.02 1.07 -2.67
CA SER A 84 -2.28 -0.18 -2.86
C SER A 84 -0.90 0.08 -3.49
N PHE A 85 -0.84 0.93 -4.50
CA PHE A 85 0.40 1.29 -5.16
C PHE A 85 1.37 1.99 -4.20
N VAL A 86 0.90 3.00 -3.48
CA VAL A 86 1.75 3.76 -2.54
C VAL A 86 2.19 2.89 -1.37
N PHE A 87 1.32 2.01 -0.90
CA PHE A 87 1.66 1.04 0.14
C PHE A 87 2.83 0.15 -0.32
N ASN A 88 2.81 -0.28 -1.57
CA ASN A 88 3.83 -1.17 -2.12
C ASN A 88 5.18 -0.47 -2.32
N ILE A 89 5.20 0.72 -2.92
CA ILE A 89 6.45 1.40 -3.27
C ILE A 89 6.95 2.37 -2.20
N GLY A 90 6.09 2.75 -1.26
CA GLY A 90 6.40 3.72 -0.22
C GLY A 90 6.10 5.16 -0.62
N PRO A 91 5.81 6.03 0.38
CA PRO A 91 5.44 7.43 0.12
C PRO A 91 6.53 8.23 -0.59
N THR A 92 7.81 8.03 -0.24
CA THR A 92 8.92 8.77 -0.85
C THR A 92 9.05 8.47 -2.34
N ALA A 93 8.99 7.19 -2.73
CA ALA A 93 9.04 6.80 -4.12
C ALA A 93 7.83 7.33 -4.89
N PHE A 94 6.65 7.32 -4.25
CA PHE A 94 5.42 7.83 -4.85
C PHE A 94 5.55 9.33 -5.18
N VAL A 95 6.03 10.14 -4.24
CA VAL A 95 6.16 11.59 -4.43
C VAL A 95 7.07 11.91 -5.62
N ASN A 96 8.07 11.09 -5.87
CA ASN A 96 9.02 11.26 -6.96
C ASN A 96 8.63 10.50 -8.23
N SER A 97 7.45 9.85 -8.26
CA SER A 97 7.06 8.98 -9.36
C SER A 97 6.54 9.74 -10.58
N THR A 98 6.76 9.16 -11.74
CA THR A 98 6.17 9.63 -12.99
C THR A 98 4.64 9.54 -12.93
N LEU A 99 4.12 8.50 -12.26
CA LEU A 99 2.68 8.30 -12.09
C LEU A 99 2.04 9.51 -11.43
N LEU A 100 2.62 10.02 -10.33
CA LEU A 100 2.06 11.18 -9.64
C LEU A 100 2.09 12.43 -10.52
N LYS A 101 3.17 12.63 -11.25
CA LYS A 101 3.29 13.77 -12.17
C LYS A 101 2.22 13.72 -13.26
N LEU A 102 2.05 12.57 -13.89
CA LEU A 102 1.03 12.38 -14.93
C LEU A 102 -0.37 12.59 -14.37
N LEU A 103 -0.64 12.04 -13.21
CA LEU A 103 -1.95 12.17 -12.56
C LEU A 103 -2.28 13.64 -12.28
N ASN A 104 -1.36 14.38 -11.67
CA ASN A 104 -1.59 15.78 -11.29
C ASN A 104 -1.66 16.73 -12.49
N HIS A 105 -1.04 16.36 -13.62
CA HIS A 105 -1.10 17.14 -14.84
C HIS A 105 -2.33 16.81 -15.71
N GLY A 106 -3.26 16.00 -15.18
CA GLY A 106 -4.50 15.68 -15.88
C GLY A 106 -4.34 14.71 -17.04
N ALA A 107 -3.28 13.88 -17.01
CA ALA A 107 -3.08 12.86 -18.04
C ALA A 107 -4.27 11.89 -18.09
N ASP A 108 -4.47 11.31 -19.27
CA ASP A 108 -5.51 10.29 -19.46
C ASP A 108 -5.32 9.17 -18.43
N ARG A 109 -6.43 8.74 -17.82
CA ARG A 109 -6.37 7.70 -16.78
C ARG A 109 -5.81 6.37 -17.29
N LYS A 110 -5.92 6.10 -18.59
CA LYS A 110 -5.31 4.90 -19.19
C LYS A 110 -3.78 4.98 -19.17
N ILE A 111 -3.23 6.16 -19.39
CA ILE A 111 -1.78 6.38 -19.31
C ILE A 111 -1.30 6.20 -17.88
N VAL A 112 -2.04 6.74 -16.92
CA VAL A 112 -1.74 6.58 -15.49
C VAL A 112 -1.80 5.11 -15.10
N ALA A 113 -2.82 4.39 -15.55
CA ALA A 113 -2.95 2.95 -15.29
C ALA A 113 -1.77 2.16 -15.84
N GLY A 114 -1.21 2.58 -16.99
CA GLY A 114 -0.01 1.96 -17.56
C GLY A 114 1.20 2.07 -16.66
N GLU A 115 1.35 3.18 -15.93
CA GLU A 115 2.44 3.35 -14.97
C GLU A 115 2.32 2.39 -13.79
N PHE A 116 1.08 2.07 -13.35
CA PHE A 116 0.88 1.03 -12.34
C PHE A 116 1.49 -0.31 -12.78
N GLY A 117 1.28 -0.67 -14.05
CA GLY A 117 1.80 -1.92 -14.60
C GLY A 117 3.31 -2.05 -14.51
N ARG A 118 4.04 -0.94 -14.66
CA ARG A 118 5.50 -0.93 -14.55
C ARG A 118 5.96 -1.36 -13.15
N TRP A 119 5.26 -0.92 -12.11
CA TRP A 119 5.61 -1.25 -10.72
C TRP A 119 5.20 -2.68 -10.36
N VAL A 120 4.00 -3.09 -10.78
CA VAL A 120 3.48 -4.43 -10.50
C VAL A 120 4.35 -5.51 -11.14
N LYS A 121 4.83 -5.27 -12.38
CA LYS A 121 5.68 -6.24 -13.08
C LYS A 121 7.08 -6.32 -12.49
N ALA A 122 7.55 -5.28 -11.84
CA ALA A 122 8.86 -5.25 -11.22
C ALA A 122 8.89 -5.92 -9.85
N GLY A 123 7.70 -6.14 -9.29
CA GLY A 123 7.55 -6.70 -7.93
C GLY A 123 7.54 -8.22 -7.86
#